data_46693f4d21655eb0649ccd12a345d324
#
_entry.id   46693f4d21655eb0649ccd12a345d324
#
_cell.length_a   1.000
_cell.length_b   1.000
_cell.length_c   1.000
_cell.angle_alpha   90.00
_cell.angle_beta   90.00
_cell.angle_gamma   90.00
#
_symmetry.space_group_name_H-M   'P 1'
#
loop_
_entity.id
_entity.type
_entity.pdbx_description
1 polymer ?
#
loop_
_entity_poly.entity_id
_entity_poly.type
_entity_poly.pdbx_seq_one_letter_code
_entity_poly.pdbx_strand_id
1 'polypeptide(L)'
;MEAKYYICKHCGNIVEKVKDKGVPIICCGEPMQELKAGVTDAAVEKHIPVYTVEGSHVHVVVGETKHPMLEEHFIEWITLNTNQGIYRKQLNPGQEPVADFCLCDGEQVEEVYAYCNLHGLWKC
;
A
#
# COMPACT_ATOMS: atom_id res chain seq x y z
N MET A 1 12.57 -5.70 1.73
CA MET A 1 11.61 -6.75 2.14
C MET A 1 10.43 -6.76 1.20
N GLU A 2 10.08 -7.93 0.71
CA GLU A 2 8.94 -8.09 -0.16
C GLU A 2 7.69 -8.37 0.66
N ALA A 3 6.55 -7.77 0.28
CA ALA A 3 5.27 -8.01 0.93
C ALA A 3 4.27 -8.56 -0.08
N LYS A 4 3.46 -9.52 0.36
CA LYS A 4 2.37 -10.07 -0.45
C LYS A 4 1.05 -9.85 0.25
N TYR A 5 0.13 -9.23 -0.46
CA TYR A 5 -1.22 -8.95 0.03
C TYR A 5 -2.23 -9.74 -0.77
N TYR A 6 -3.29 -10.20 -0.09
CA TYR A 6 -4.36 -10.99 -0.69
C TYR A 6 -5.70 -10.38 -0.31
N ILE A 7 -6.65 -10.46 -1.23
CA ILE A 7 -8.00 -9.92 -1.04
C ILE A 7 -9.05 -11.01 -1.24
N CYS A 8 -10.08 -10.98 -0.41
CA CYS A 8 -11.29 -11.75 -0.64
C CYS A 8 -12.24 -10.96 -1.55
N LYS A 9 -12.58 -11.50 -2.71
CA LYS A 9 -13.48 -10.84 -3.66
C LYS A 9 -14.92 -10.74 -3.19
N HIS A 10 -15.29 -11.52 -2.18
CA HIS A 10 -16.66 -11.51 -1.65
C HIS A 10 -16.86 -10.49 -0.54
N CYS A 11 -16.01 -10.52 0.50
CA CYS A 11 -16.18 -9.65 1.66
C CYS A 11 -15.22 -8.46 1.69
N GLY A 12 -14.16 -8.48 0.88
CA GLY A 12 -13.18 -7.39 0.83
C GLY A 12 -12.08 -7.46 1.88
N ASN A 13 -12.00 -8.54 2.66
CA ASN A 13 -10.88 -8.71 3.60
C ASN A 13 -9.56 -8.66 2.86
N ILE A 14 -8.59 -7.93 3.41
CA ILE A 14 -7.23 -7.89 2.91
C ILE A 14 -6.31 -8.42 4.00
N VAL A 15 -5.40 -9.33 3.64
CA VAL A 15 -4.40 -9.88 4.54
C VAL A 15 -3.02 -9.73 3.92
N GLU A 16 -2.01 -9.58 4.79
CA GLU A 16 -0.61 -9.69 4.39
C GLU A 16 -0.10 -11.05 4.84
N LYS A 17 0.53 -11.81 3.94
CA LYS A 17 1.18 -13.05 4.33
C LYS A 17 2.55 -12.72 4.90
N VAL A 18 2.68 -12.77 6.19
CA VAL A 18 3.97 -12.60 6.88
C VAL A 18 4.91 -13.74 6.52
N LYS A 19 4.36 -14.93 6.36
CA LYS A 19 5.08 -16.12 5.89
C LYS A 19 4.21 -16.84 4.88
N ASP A 20 4.76 -17.15 3.72
CA ASP A 20 4.04 -17.84 2.66
C ASP A 20 4.62 -19.26 2.50
N LYS A 21 3.78 -20.26 2.77
CA LYS A 21 4.13 -21.68 2.63
C LYS A 21 3.52 -22.29 1.36
N GLY A 22 3.00 -21.45 0.46
CA GLY A 22 2.41 -21.89 -0.81
C GLY A 22 0.99 -22.47 -0.68
N VAL A 23 0.36 -22.31 0.49
CA VAL A 23 -0.99 -22.80 0.71
C VAL A 23 -1.97 -21.64 0.59
N PRO A 24 -3.06 -21.80 -0.18
CA PRO A 24 -4.05 -20.72 -0.32
C PRO A 24 -4.71 -20.37 1.01
N ILE A 25 -5.04 -19.08 1.18
CA ILE A 25 -5.89 -18.63 2.28
C ILE A 25 -7.32 -18.63 1.76
N ILE A 26 -8.20 -19.32 2.46
CA ILE A 26 -9.62 -19.42 2.09
C ILE A 26 -10.43 -18.40 2.89
N CYS A 27 -11.21 -17.59 2.19
CA CYS A 27 -12.14 -16.64 2.81
C CYS A 27 -13.45 -16.67 2.02
N CYS A 28 -14.58 -16.71 2.71
CA CYS A 28 -15.90 -16.83 2.07
C CYS A 28 -15.99 -18.03 1.11
N GLY A 29 -15.34 -19.14 1.47
CA GLY A 29 -15.39 -20.38 0.71
C GLY A 29 -14.53 -20.44 -0.55
N GLU A 30 -13.72 -19.40 -0.81
CA GLU A 30 -12.87 -19.35 -1.99
C GLU A 30 -11.45 -18.90 -1.63
N PRO A 31 -10.44 -19.30 -2.44
CA PRO A 31 -9.08 -18.78 -2.27
C PRO A 31 -9.05 -17.26 -2.44
N MET A 32 -8.36 -16.58 -1.54
CA MET A 32 -8.08 -15.16 -1.69
C MET A 32 -7.14 -14.95 -2.87
N GLN A 33 -7.29 -13.82 -3.55
CA GLN A 33 -6.49 -13.47 -4.71
C GLN A 33 -5.37 -12.52 -4.33
N GLU A 34 -4.19 -12.73 -4.89
CA GLU A 34 -3.06 -11.84 -4.67
C GLU A 34 -3.34 -10.45 -5.28
N LEU A 35 -3.08 -9.41 -4.50
CA LEU A 35 -3.08 -8.03 -4.98
C LEU A 35 -1.72 -7.75 -5.63
N LYS A 36 -1.72 -7.51 -6.94
CA LYS A 36 -0.51 -7.16 -7.68
C LYS A 36 -0.51 -5.68 -7.98
N ALA A 37 0.60 -5.03 -7.67
CA ALA A 37 0.74 -3.59 -7.86
C ALA A 37 0.71 -3.21 -9.35
N GLY A 38 -0.03 -2.13 -9.66
CA GLY A 38 0.00 -1.50 -10.99
C GLY A 38 -0.70 -2.27 -12.09
N VAL A 39 -1.55 -3.25 -11.78
CA VAL A 39 -2.25 -4.05 -12.81
C VAL A 39 -3.64 -3.51 -13.14
N THR A 40 -4.18 -2.62 -12.32
CA THR A 40 -5.48 -2.01 -12.56
C THR A 40 -5.35 -0.84 -13.54
N ASP A 41 -6.25 -0.75 -14.50
CA ASP A 41 -6.28 0.38 -15.44
C ASP A 41 -6.88 1.60 -14.75
N ALA A 42 -6.03 2.58 -14.45
CA ALA A 42 -6.41 3.81 -13.77
C ALA A 42 -5.31 4.88 -13.98
N ALA A 43 -5.57 6.10 -13.52
CA ALA A 43 -4.64 7.23 -13.67
C ALA A 43 -3.37 6.99 -12.87
N VAL A 44 -2.27 6.74 -13.57
CA VAL A 44 -0.94 6.45 -12.99
C VAL A 44 -0.47 7.61 -12.12
N GLU A 45 -0.61 8.86 -12.58
CA GLU A 45 -0.15 10.06 -11.89
C GLU A 45 -0.87 10.32 -10.56
N LYS A 46 -2.03 9.68 -10.34
CA LYS A 46 -2.80 9.79 -9.10
C LYS A 46 -2.60 8.63 -8.15
N HIS A 47 -2.06 7.50 -8.62
CA HIS A 47 -2.01 6.26 -7.86
C HIS A 47 -0.60 5.84 -7.45
N ILE A 48 0.41 6.10 -8.28
CA ILE A 48 1.78 5.73 -7.92
C ILE A 48 2.27 6.67 -6.82
N PRO A 49 2.65 6.13 -5.64
CA PRO A 49 3.16 6.96 -4.57
C PRO A 49 4.49 7.61 -4.96
N VAL A 50 4.71 8.81 -4.45
CA VAL A 50 5.94 9.57 -4.62
C VAL A 50 6.52 9.84 -3.23
N TYR A 51 7.81 9.65 -3.02
CA TYR A 51 8.39 9.90 -1.72
C TYR A 51 9.69 10.68 -1.80
N THR A 52 10.00 11.37 -0.69
CA THR A 52 11.25 12.07 -0.48
C THR A 52 11.87 11.61 0.84
N VAL A 53 13.20 11.63 0.91
CA VAL A 53 13.93 11.30 2.14
C VAL A 53 14.78 12.50 2.52
N GLU A 54 14.61 12.99 3.75
CA GLU A 54 15.42 14.03 4.34
C GLU A 54 15.97 13.54 5.68
N GLY A 55 17.26 13.22 5.73
CA GLY A 55 17.85 12.60 6.91
C GLY A 55 17.17 11.25 7.19
N SER A 56 16.53 11.11 8.35
CA SER A 56 15.77 9.92 8.73
C SER A 56 14.29 10.02 8.41
N HIS A 57 13.82 11.15 7.86
CA HIS A 57 12.40 11.37 7.60
C HIS A 57 12.04 10.99 6.16
N VAL A 58 11.03 10.14 6.01
CA VAL A 58 10.45 9.77 4.72
C VAL A 58 9.05 10.37 4.64
N HIS A 59 8.81 11.18 3.60
CA HIS A 59 7.50 11.76 3.33
C HIS A 59 6.94 11.15 2.05
N VAL A 60 5.75 10.56 2.13
CA VAL A 60 5.07 9.90 1.02
C VAL A 60 3.81 10.66 0.66
N VAL A 61 3.61 10.91 -0.63
CA VAL A 61 2.36 11.48 -1.18
C VAL A 61 1.84 10.54 -2.25
N VAL A 62 0.55 10.30 -2.29
CA VAL A 62 -0.08 9.52 -3.36
C VAL A 62 -0.91 10.48 -4.22
N GLY A 63 -0.49 10.83 -5.38
CA GLY A 63 0.63 10.57 -6.26
C GLY A 63 1.20 11.91 -6.70
N GLU A 64 1.79 12.06 -7.90
CA GLU A 64 2.22 13.36 -8.45
C GLU A 64 1.07 14.36 -8.44
N THR A 65 -0.12 13.92 -8.89
CA THR A 65 -1.39 14.62 -8.69
C THR A 65 -2.09 13.93 -7.52
N LYS A 66 -2.40 14.67 -6.47
CA LYS A 66 -2.95 14.08 -5.24
C LYS A 66 -4.21 13.26 -5.53
N HIS A 67 -4.21 12.04 -5.03
CA HIS A 67 -5.35 11.12 -5.12
C HIS A 67 -6.52 11.68 -4.30
N PRO A 68 -7.77 11.52 -4.79
CA PRO A 68 -8.93 11.89 -4.00
C PRO A 68 -9.00 11.11 -2.69
N MET A 69 -9.59 11.75 -1.67
CA MET A 69 -9.78 11.17 -0.34
C MET A 69 -11.25 11.35 0.08
N LEU A 70 -12.15 10.79 -0.73
CA LEU A 70 -13.60 10.78 -0.52
C LEU A 70 -14.00 9.45 0.15
N GLU A 71 -15.15 9.41 0.81
CA GLU A 71 -15.61 8.17 1.46
C GLU A 71 -15.71 7.00 0.48
N GLU A 72 -16.19 7.25 -0.74
CA GLU A 72 -16.35 6.25 -1.77
C GLU A 72 -15.09 5.96 -2.58
N HIS A 73 -14.06 6.83 -2.51
CA HIS A 73 -12.85 6.72 -3.30
C HIS A 73 -11.67 7.35 -2.57
N PHE A 74 -10.82 6.52 -1.95
CA PHE A 74 -9.69 7.03 -1.16
C PHE A 74 -8.55 6.02 -1.08
N ILE A 75 -7.39 6.50 -0.68
CA ILE A 75 -6.24 5.66 -0.32
C ILE A 75 -6.45 5.17 1.10
N GLU A 76 -6.59 3.86 1.26
CA GLU A 76 -6.86 3.26 2.57
C GLU A 76 -5.61 3.13 3.44
N TRP A 77 -4.46 2.89 2.81
CA TRP A 77 -3.21 2.77 3.56
C TRP A 77 -1.99 2.98 2.66
N ILE A 78 -0.88 3.34 3.30
CA ILE A 78 0.43 3.49 2.69
C ILE A 78 1.40 2.62 3.48
N THR A 79 2.24 1.86 2.77
CA THR A 79 3.22 0.96 3.38
C THR A 79 4.62 1.31 2.90
N LEU A 80 5.54 1.44 3.85
CA LEU A 80 6.95 1.65 3.59
C LEU A 80 7.70 0.35 3.86
N ASN A 81 8.35 -0.18 2.83
CA ASN A 81 9.19 -1.37 2.94
C ASN A 81 10.66 -0.92 2.92
N THR A 82 11.41 -1.36 3.91
CA THR A 82 12.82 -1.04 4.04
C THR A 82 13.66 -2.31 4.14
N ASN A 83 14.98 -2.16 4.22
CA ASN A 83 15.87 -3.29 4.48
C ASN A 83 15.77 -3.84 5.92
N GLN A 84 15.01 -3.18 6.80
CA GLN A 84 14.87 -3.59 8.21
C GLN A 84 13.44 -3.91 8.62
N GLY A 85 12.44 -3.51 7.85
CA GLY A 85 11.06 -3.74 8.25
C GLY A 85 10.03 -3.27 7.24
N ILE A 86 8.77 -3.51 7.60
CA ILE A 86 7.59 -3.08 6.83
C ILE A 86 6.70 -2.29 7.78
N TYR A 87 6.33 -1.07 7.38
CA TYR A 87 5.57 -0.15 8.21
C TYR A 87 4.34 0.31 7.46
N ARG A 88 3.17 0.30 8.10
CA ARG A 88 1.92 0.70 7.46
C ARG A 88 1.23 1.80 8.25
N LYS A 89 0.70 2.78 7.53
CA LYS A 89 -0.19 3.79 8.09
C LYS A 89 -1.52 3.74 7.40
N GLN A 90 -2.58 3.61 8.20
CA GLN A 90 -3.96 3.64 7.73
C GLN A 90 -4.38 5.09 7.53
N LEU A 91 -5.16 5.34 6.48
CA LEU A 91 -5.72 6.66 6.20
C LEU A 91 -7.24 6.60 6.22
N ASN A 92 -7.85 7.75 6.45
CA ASN A 92 -9.31 7.89 6.43
C ASN A 92 -9.72 8.92 5.39
N PRO A 93 -10.95 8.82 4.85
CA PRO A 93 -11.49 9.86 3.99
C PRO A 93 -11.42 11.24 4.66
N GLY A 94 -11.13 12.26 3.88
CA GLY A 94 -10.98 13.63 4.38
C GLY A 94 -9.58 13.99 4.84
N GLN A 95 -8.70 13.00 5.02
CA GLN A 95 -7.28 13.25 5.28
C GLN A 95 -6.53 13.49 3.97
N GLU A 96 -5.34 14.10 4.05
CA GLU A 96 -4.45 14.16 2.90
C GLU A 96 -3.92 12.77 2.56
N PRO A 97 -3.67 12.43 1.28
CA PRO A 97 -3.11 11.13 0.89
C PRO A 97 -1.60 11.09 1.12
N VAL A 98 -1.21 11.29 2.35
CA VAL A 98 0.21 11.39 2.75
C VAL A 98 0.50 10.52 3.97
N ALA A 99 1.75 10.10 4.10
CA ALA A 99 2.24 9.41 5.29
C ALA A 99 3.70 9.78 5.53
N ASP A 100 4.06 9.89 6.80
CA ASP A 100 5.42 10.21 7.22
C ASP A 100 5.97 9.07 8.07
N PHE A 101 7.24 8.73 7.83
CA PHE A 101 7.93 7.64 8.54
C PHE A 101 9.30 8.12 8.99
N CYS A 102 9.82 7.51 10.04
CA CYS A 102 11.18 7.74 10.51
C CYS A 102 12.01 6.48 10.31
N LEU A 103 13.19 6.64 9.72
CA LEU A 103 14.15 5.55 9.53
C LEU A 103 15.10 5.43 10.71
N CYS A 104 15.42 4.21 11.08
CA CYS A 104 16.51 3.92 12.01
C CYS A 104 17.87 4.06 11.31
N ASP A 105 18.95 4.03 12.10
CA ASP A 105 20.31 4.08 11.55
C ASP A 105 20.53 2.90 10.59
N GLY A 106 21.03 3.23 9.39
CA GLY A 106 21.31 2.23 8.37
C GLY A 106 20.08 1.70 7.64
N GLU A 107 18.90 2.20 7.97
CA GLU A 107 17.67 1.79 7.31
C GLU A 107 17.50 2.53 5.99
N GLN A 108 17.17 1.78 4.92
CA GLN A 108 17.00 2.32 3.58
C GLN A 108 15.67 1.89 2.99
N VAL A 109 15.01 2.83 2.29
CA VAL A 109 13.74 2.56 1.60
C VAL A 109 14.01 1.63 0.42
N GLU A 110 13.19 0.58 0.30
CA GLU A 110 13.21 -0.35 -0.82
C GLU A 110 12.00 -0.15 -1.73
N GLU A 111 10.81 -0.14 -1.14
CA GLU A 111 9.56 0.06 -1.89
C GLU A 111 8.54 0.81 -1.05
N VAL A 112 7.65 1.52 -1.74
CA VAL A 112 6.50 2.18 -1.13
C VAL A 112 5.25 1.70 -1.84
N TYR A 113 4.24 1.28 -1.07
CA TYR A 113 2.95 0.83 -1.60
C TYR A 113 1.84 1.77 -1.15
N ALA A 114 0.81 1.87 -1.98
CA ALA A 114 -0.44 2.54 -1.63
C ALA A 114 -1.61 1.72 -2.14
N TYR A 115 -2.67 1.62 -1.36
CA TYR A 115 -3.86 0.87 -1.75
C TYR A 115 -5.06 1.80 -1.89
N CYS A 116 -5.64 1.81 -3.10
CA CYS A 116 -6.88 2.52 -3.42
C CYS A 116 -8.04 1.52 -3.37
N ASN A 117 -9.12 1.89 -2.68
CA ASN A 117 -10.28 0.99 -2.54
C ASN A 117 -10.96 0.63 -3.87
N LEU A 118 -10.85 1.49 -4.90
CA LEU A 118 -11.43 1.23 -6.21
C LEU A 118 -10.43 0.68 -7.22
N HIS A 119 -9.16 1.09 -7.15
CA HIS A 119 -8.19 0.82 -8.20
C HIS A 119 -7.01 -0.05 -7.75
N GLY A 120 -7.07 -0.61 -6.55
CA GLY A 120 -6.13 -1.61 -6.10
C GLY A 120 -4.80 -1.09 -5.60
N LEU A 121 -3.78 -1.94 -5.69
CA LEU A 121 -2.45 -1.72 -5.14
C LEU A 121 -1.52 -1.06 -6.15
N TRP A 122 -0.74 -0.09 -5.69
CA TRP A 122 0.24 0.64 -6.49
C TRP A 122 1.55 0.75 -5.74
N LYS A 123 2.66 0.86 -6.45
CA LYS A 123 3.98 0.99 -5.83
C LYS A 123 4.94 1.87 -6.63
N CYS A 124 5.96 2.33 -5.95
CA CYS A 124 7.17 2.89 -6.57
C CYS A 124 8.43 2.28 -5.98
#